data_33b31fea57de42c51aa8e9bcae6c0b96
#
_entry.id   33b31fea57de42c51aa8e9bcae6c0b96
#
_cell.length_a   1.000
_cell.length_b   1.000
_cell.length_c   1.000
_cell.angle_alpha   90.00
_cell.angle_beta   90.00
_cell.angle_gamma   90.00
#
_symmetry.space_group_name_H-M   'P 1'
#
loop_
_entity.id
_entity.type
_entity.pdbx_description
1 polymer ?
#
loop_
_entity_poly.entity_id
_entity_poly.type
_entity_poly.pdbx_seq_one_letter_code
_entity_poly.pdbx_strand_id
1 'polypeptide(L)'
;GVIITVAEPDLQVLAGQVPSIPDRVIIWSVALGVGVFLVIALLRILFAIQLSYLLIGFYAIVFVLAGFVSPDFWAVAFDSGGVTTGPMTVPFIMALGVGVSAVRNDREAGGDSFGLVALCSIGPIITVLLLGLLYQPDGSSYTPVSVPDAKDTAEMFRSYTHALPEYFKEIFLSLAPILAFFVLFQLVTRRMHRREVMSMLFGLLYTYIGLVLFLTGVNVGFM
;
A
#
# COMPACT_ATOMS: atom_id res chain seq x y z
N GLY A 1 5.14 -7.56 -4.39
CA GLY A 1 3.80 -7.02 -4.46
C GLY A 1 2.96 -7.54 -3.30
N VAL A 2 2.29 -8.69 -3.47
CA VAL A 2 1.29 -9.21 -2.50
C VAL A 2 1.74 -9.15 -1.03
N ILE A 3 2.90 -9.70 -0.69
CA ILE A 3 3.39 -9.76 0.71
C ILE A 3 3.56 -8.37 1.30
N ILE A 4 4.08 -7.42 0.55
CA ILE A 4 4.31 -6.04 1.02
C ILE A 4 2.99 -5.31 1.19
N THR A 5 2.06 -5.50 0.26
CA THR A 5 0.73 -4.89 0.34
C THR A 5 -0.08 -5.42 1.53
N VAL A 6 -0.01 -6.73 1.83
CA VAL A 6 -0.64 -7.29 3.05
C VAL A 6 -0.02 -6.72 4.33
N ALA A 7 1.25 -6.36 4.29
CA ALA A 7 1.97 -5.76 5.41
C ALA A 7 1.77 -4.24 5.52
N GLU A 8 1.07 -3.59 4.57
CA GLU A 8 0.82 -2.15 4.59
C GLU A 8 -0.17 -1.79 5.72
N PRO A 9 0.23 -0.98 6.71
CA PRO A 9 -0.64 -0.64 7.85
C PRO A 9 -1.90 0.10 7.43
N ASP A 10 -1.78 1.02 6.46
CA ASP A 10 -2.91 1.81 5.98
C ASP A 10 -4.01 0.94 5.35
N LEU A 11 -3.64 -0.22 4.78
CA LEU A 11 -4.61 -1.18 4.24
C LEU A 11 -5.42 -1.86 5.34
N GLN A 12 -4.83 -2.08 6.52
CA GLN A 12 -5.54 -2.64 7.66
C GLN A 12 -6.55 -1.64 8.21
N VAL A 13 -6.19 -0.36 8.26
CA VAL A 13 -7.09 0.73 8.65
C VAL A 13 -8.26 0.84 7.66
N LEU A 14 -7.98 0.82 6.35
CA LEU A 14 -9.03 0.85 5.32
C LEU A 14 -9.99 -0.34 5.48
N ALA A 15 -9.48 -1.54 5.71
CA ALA A 15 -10.31 -2.73 5.88
C ALA A 15 -11.25 -2.60 7.08
N GLY A 16 -10.76 -2.09 8.21
CA GLY A 16 -11.58 -1.85 9.42
C GLY A 16 -12.68 -0.79 9.23
N GLN A 17 -12.58 0.05 8.21
CA GLN A 17 -13.61 1.07 7.90
C GLN A 17 -14.77 0.53 7.05
N VAL A 18 -14.73 -0.73 6.60
CA VAL A 18 -15.75 -1.34 5.74
C VAL A 18 -16.43 -2.51 6.43
N PRO A 19 -17.37 -2.27 7.36
CA PRO A 19 -17.96 -3.33 8.18
C PRO A 19 -18.75 -4.39 7.39
N SER A 20 -19.17 -4.07 6.18
CA SER A 20 -19.93 -4.98 5.30
C SER A 20 -19.08 -6.12 4.71
N ILE A 21 -17.77 -6.02 4.74
CA ILE A 21 -16.84 -7.01 4.18
C ILE A 21 -15.82 -7.42 5.24
N PRO A 22 -15.55 -8.72 5.43
CA PRO A 22 -14.51 -9.14 6.37
C PRO A 22 -13.14 -8.57 5.99
N ASP A 23 -12.41 -8.00 6.95
CA ASP A 23 -11.10 -7.35 6.75
C ASP A 23 -10.14 -8.20 5.93
N ARG A 24 -10.07 -9.49 6.24
CA ARG A 24 -9.21 -10.43 5.50
C ARG A 24 -9.55 -10.51 4.01
N VAL A 25 -10.83 -10.40 3.65
CA VAL A 25 -11.26 -10.46 2.25
C VAL A 25 -10.79 -9.21 1.51
N ILE A 26 -10.96 -8.02 2.11
CA ILE A 26 -10.47 -6.76 1.55
C ILE A 26 -8.95 -6.80 1.39
N ILE A 27 -8.22 -7.13 2.46
CA ILE A 27 -6.75 -7.13 2.47
C ILE A 27 -6.19 -8.06 1.38
N TRP A 28 -6.68 -9.30 1.31
CA TRP A 28 -6.20 -10.24 0.31
C TRP A 28 -6.62 -9.87 -1.12
N SER A 29 -7.82 -9.34 -1.32
CA SER A 29 -8.29 -8.93 -2.65
C SER A 29 -7.47 -7.75 -3.16
N VAL A 30 -7.24 -6.75 -2.34
CA VAL A 30 -6.40 -5.59 -2.65
C VAL A 30 -4.97 -6.04 -2.94
N ALA A 31 -4.39 -6.88 -2.09
CA ALA A 31 -3.03 -7.39 -2.27
C ALA A 31 -2.87 -8.20 -3.58
N LEU A 32 -3.87 -9.01 -3.93
CA LEU A 32 -3.89 -9.73 -5.21
C LEU A 32 -4.02 -8.75 -6.38
N GLY A 33 -4.86 -7.72 -6.26
CA GLY A 33 -4.98 -6.66 -7.26
C GLY A 33 -3.64 -5.98 -7.54
N VAL A 34 -2.92 -5.55 -6.50
CA VAL A 34 -1.56 -5.00 -6.63
C VAL A 34 -0.62 -6.01 -7.28
N GLY A 35 -0.66 -7.27 -6.85
CA GLY A 35 0.20 -8.32 -7.38
C GLY A 35 0.02 -8.55 -8.88
N VAL A 36 -1.23 -8.67 -9.33
CA VAL A 36 -1.57 -8.85 -10.75
C VAL A 36 -1.15 -7.62 -11.57
N PHE A 37 -1.49 -6.43 -11.10
CA PHE A 37 -1.15 -5.20 -11.82
C PHE A 37 0.35 -4.91 -11.81
N LEU A 38 1.09 -5.33 -10.79
CA LEU A 38 2.54 -5.28 -10.80
C LEU A 38 3.13 -6.17 -11.92
N VAL A 39 2.59 -7.37 -12.12
CA VAL A 39 3.00 -8.24 -13.23
C VAL A 39 2.69 -7.57 -14.57
N ILE A 40 1.49 -7.02 -14.76
CA ILE A 40 1.11 -6.29 -15.98
C ILE A 40 2.06 -5.11 -16.21
N ALA A 41 2.37 -4.36 -15.17
CA ALA A 41 3.27 -3.21 -15.23
C ALA A 41 4.71 -3.60 -15.58
N LEU A 42 5.20 -4.73 -15.07
CA LEU A 42 6.52 -5.26 -15.45
C LEU A 42 6.53 -5.78 -16.89
N LEU A 43 5.48 -6.47 -17.31
CA LEU A 43 5.33 -6.93 -18.70
C LEU A 43 5.27 -5.73 -19.67
N ARG A 44 4.59 -4.65 -19.28
CA ARG A 44 4.59 -3.39 -20.04
C ARG A 44 6.00 -2.89 -20.31
N ILE A 45 6.87 -2.87 -19.28
CA ILE A 45 8.27 -2.44 -19.44
C ILE A 45 8.99 -3.37 -20.42
N LEU A 46 8.84 -4.68 -20.28
CA LEU A 46 9.51 -5.66 -21.15
C LEU A 46 9.07 -5.56 -22.61
N PHE A 47 7.77 -5.31 -22.85
CA PHE A 47 7.20 -5.20 -24.21
C PHE A 47 7.20 -3.78 -24.77
N ALA A 48 7.72 -2.80 -24.05
CA ALA A 48 7.75 -1.38 -24.43
C ALA A 48 6.35 -0.81 -24.77
N ILE A 49 5.30 -1.24 -24.05
CA ILE A 49 3.95 -0.74 -24.27
C ILE A 49 3.82 0.65 -23.65
N GLN A 50 3.21 1.59 -24.37
CA GLN A 50 2.99 2.94 -23.86
C GLN A 50 2.02 2.94 -22.67
N LEU A 51 2.43 3.62 -21.58
CA LEU A 51 1.65 3.72 -20.33
C LEU A 51 0.24 4.27 -20.56
N SER A 52 0.14 5.28 -21.41
CA SER A 52 -1.12 5.98 -21.68
C SER A 52 -2.24 5.06 -22.14
N TYR A 53 -1.95 4.12 -23.04
CA TYR A 53 -2.96 3.18 -23.54
C TYR A 53 -3.47 2.25 -22.44
N LEU A 54 -2.58 1.77 -21.58
CA LEU A 54 -2.98 0.92 -20.46
C LEU A 54 -3.79 1.68 -19.42
N LEU A 55 -3.37 2.91 -19.08
CA LEU A 55 -4.10 3.75 -18.14
C LEU A 55 -5.50 4.07 -18.66
N ILE A 56 -5.63 4.51 -19.92
CA ILE A 56 -6.93 4.80 -20.53
C ILE A 56 -7.82 3.56 -20.52
N GLY A 57 -7.30 2.40 -20.94
CA GLY A 57 -8.05 1.16 -20.98
C GLY A 57 -8.51 0.70 -19.60
N PHE A 58 -7.63 0.68 -18.62
CA PHE A 58 -7.99 0.25 -17.28
C PHE A 58 -8.89 1.24 -16.54
N TYR A 59 -8.67 2.56 -16.68
CA TYR A 59 -9.60 3.54 -16.10
C TYR A 59 -10.97 3.51 -16.76
N ALA A 60 -11.06 3.23 -18.07
CA ALA A 60 -12.35 2.98 -18.71
C ALA A 60 -13.08 1.79 -18.05
N ILE A 61 -12.35 0.69 -17.75
CA ILE A 61 -12.91 -0.46 -17.02
C ILE A 61 -13.35 -0.03 -15.62
N VAL A 62 -12.53 0.73 -14.89
CA VAL A 62 -12.85 1.24 -13.54
C VAL A 62 -14.16 2.03 -13.56
N PHE A 63 -14.31 2.99 -14.48
CA PHE A 63 -15.53 3.81 -14.56
C PHE A 63 -16.76 3.01 -14.99
N VAL A 64 -16.60 2.04 -15.88
CA VAL A 64 -17.70 1.12 -16.23
C VAL A 64 -18.11 0.30 -15.02
N LEU A 65 -17.17 -0.29 -14.27
CA LEU A 65 -17.46 -1.05 -13.05
C LEU A 65 -18.12 -0.17 -11.98
N ALA A 66 -17.61 1.05 -11.77
CA ALA A 66 -18.19 2.00 -10.83
C ALA A 66 -19.67 2.30 -11.12
N GLY A 67 -20.08 2.29 -12.39
CA GLY A 67 -21.48 2.48 -12.77
C GLY A 67 -22.43 1.35 -12.32
N PHE A 68 -21.90 0.18 -11.96
CA PHE A 68 -22.68 -0.97 -11.49
C PHE A 68 -22.63 -1.16 -9.96
N VAL A 69 -21.77 -0.42 -9.26
CA VAL A 69 -21.51 -0.53 -7.82
C VAL A 69 -22.22 0.61 -7.08
N SER A 70 -22.69 0.35 -5.85
CA SER A 70 -23.28 1.39 -5.01
C SER A 70 -22.30 2.56 -4.79
N PRO A 71 -22.78 3.83 -4.80
CA PRO A 71 -21.95 5.01 -4.55
C PRO A 71 -21.16 4.95 -3.23
N ASP A 72 -21.67 4.25 -2.22
CA ASP A 72 -20.99 4.09 -0.93
C ASP A 72 -19.64 3.36 -1.06
N PHE A 73 -19.52 2.47 -2.04
CA PHE A 73 -18.27 1.77 -2.33
C PHE A 73 -17.27 2.57 -3.17
N TRP A 74 -17.69 3.64 -3.81
CA TRP A 74 -16.77 4.43 -4.66
C TRP A 74 -15.63 5.02 -3.85
N ALA A 75 -15.96 5.65 -2.71
CA ALA A 75 -14.94 6.23 -1.83
C ALA A 75 -13.91 5.19 -1.43
N VAL A 76 -14.36 4.04 -0.91
CA VAL A 76 -13.50 2.94 -0.48
C VAL A 76 -12.66 2.37 -1.63
N ALA A 77 -13.27 2.19 -2.81
CA ALA A 77 -12.58 1.65 -3.97
C ALA A 77 -11.45 2.59 -4.44
N PHE A 78 -11.75 3.87 -4.61
CA PHE A 78 -10.72 4.84 -5.03
C PHE A 78 -9.66 5.07 -3.95
N ASP A 79 -10.05 5.08 -2.67
CA ASP A 79 -9.13 5.19 -1.54
C ASP A 79 -8.19 4.00 -1.45
N SER A 80 -8.68 2.78 -1.72
CA SER A 80 -7.84 1.58 -1.77
C SER A 80 -6.67 1.70 -2.77
N GLY A 81 -6.86 2.40 -3.88
CA GLY A 81 -5.79 2.71 -4.84
C GLY A 81 -4.73 3.65 -4.26
N GLY A 82 -5.13 4.60 -3.42
CA GLY A 82 -4.22 5.50 -2.68
C GLY A 82 -3.48 4.78 -1.55
N VAL A 83 -4.20 4.05 -0.74
CA VAL A 83 -3.67 3.29 0.40
C VAL A 83 -2.58 2.29 -0.01
N THR A 84 -2.73 1.62 -1.14
CA THR A 84 -1.73 0.67 -1.64
C THR A 84 -0.50 1.32 -2.26
N THR A 85 -0.50 2.63 -2.42
CA THR A 85 0.68 3.43 -2.78
C THR A 85 1.31 4.07 -1.54
N GLY A 86 1.28 3.38 -0.42
CA GLY A 86 1.81 3.80 0.86
C GLY A 86 3.34 3.80 0.97
N PRO A 87 3.86 4.20 2.14
CA PRO A 87 5.28 4.45 2.34
C PRO A 87 6.17 3.20 2.21
N MET A 88 5.61 2.00 2.30
CA MET A 88 6.37 0.75 2.13
C MET A 88 6.31 0.23 0.70
N THR A 89 5.13 0.27 0.09
CA THR A 89 4.87 -0.33 -1.22
C THR A 89 5.51 0.45 -2.36
N VAL A 90 5.44 1.79 -2.34
CA VAL A 90 5.99 2.65 -3.41
C VAL A 90 7.50 2.50 -3.60
N PRO A 91 8.35 2.63 -2.56
CA PRO A 91 9.78 2.46 -2.73
C PRO A 91 10.16 1.08 -3.28
N PHE A 92 9.44 0.04 -2.87
CA PHE A 92 9.66 -1.31 -3.38
C PHE A 92 9.31 -1.45 -4.86
N ILE A 93 8.13 -0.95 -5.27
CA ILE A 93 7.70 -0.97 -6.68
C ILE A 93 8.68 -0.17 -7.55
N MET A 94 9.11 1.01 -7.08
CA MET A 94 10.09 1.83 -7.80
C MET A 94 11.44 1.14 -7.92
N ALA A 95 11.95 0.54 -6.84
CA ALA A 95 13.22 -0.20 -6.86
C ALA A 95 13.14 -1.40 -7.83
N LEU A 96 12.01 -2.11 -7.85
CA LEU A 96 11.77 -3.21 -8.79
C LEU A 96 11.73 -2.70 -10.23
N GLY A 97 11.08 -1.56 -10.47
CA GLY A 97 11.01 -0.90 -11.78
C GLY A 97 12.40 -0.53 -12.30
N VAL A 98 13.20 0.12 -11.47
CA VAL A 98 14.60 0.45 -11.82
C VAL A 98 15.40 -0.81 -12.11
N GLY A 99 15.24 -1.88 -11.32
CA GLY A 99 15.93 -3.15 -11.54
C GLY A 99 15.56 -3.81 -12.87
N VAL A 100 14.29 -3.81 -13.25
CA VAL A 100 13.81 -4.39 -14.51
C VAL A 100 14.21 -3.51 -15.70
N SER A 101 14.10 -2.19 -15.58
CA SER A 101 14.53 -1.24 -16.62
C SER A 101 16.03 -1.34 -16.91
N ALA A 102 16.85 -1.60 -15.89
CA ALA A 102 18.31 -1.82 -16.07
C ALA A 102 18.63 -3.04 -16.93
N VAL A 103 17.76 -4.06 -16.96
CA VAL A 103 17.93 -5.23 -17.83
C VAL A 103 17.72 -4.87 -19.32
N ARG A 104 16.88 -3.87 -19.59
CA ARG A 104 16.59 -3.41 -20.98
C ARG A 104 17.65 -2.51 -21.58
N ASN A 105 18.56 -1.96 -20.77
CA ASN A 105 19.61 -1.03 -21.21
C ASN A 105 19.09 0.26 -21.89
N ASP A 106 17.85 0.69 -21.61
CA ASP A 106 17.20 1.87 -22.17
C ASP A 106 17.38 3.11 -21.27
N ARG A 107 17.56 4.28 -21.90
CA ARG A 107 17.77 5.57 -21.21
C ARG A 107 16.52 6.15 -20.49
N GLU A 108 15.33 5.55 -20.65
CA GLU A 108 14.07 6.04 -20.12
C GLU A 108 13.66 5.41 -18.77
N ALA A 109 14.57 4.71 -18.10
CA ALA A 109 14.31 3.94 -16.87
C ALA A 109 13.60 4.73 -15.74
N GLY A 110 13.84 6.04 -15.65
CA GLY A 110 13.23 6.88 -14.60
C GLY A 110 11.72 7.11 -14.80
N GLY A 111 11.27 7.31 -16.03
CA GLY A 111 9.85 7.51 -16.35
C GLY A 111 9.02 6.23 -16.19
N ASP A 112 9.63 5.09 -16.47
CA ASP A 112 8.96 3.79 -16.36
C ASP A 112 8.64 3.39 -14.92
N SER A 113 9.45 3.80 -13.94
CA SER A 113 9.24 3.49 -12.51
C SER A 113 7.96 4.12 -11.96
N PHE A 114 7.68 5.39 -12.32
CA PHE A 114 6.42 6.06 -11.94
C PHE A 114 5.20 5.39 -12.57
N GLY A 115 5.33 4.93 -13.81
CA GLY A 115 4.28 4.19 -14.49
C GLY A 115 3.89 2.88 -13.81
N LEU A 116 4.85 2.22 -13.12
CA LEU A 116 4.56 1.03 -12.32
C LEU A 116 3.64 1.35 -11.14
N VAL A 117 3.92 2.42 -10.40
CA VAL A 117 3.10 2.84 -9.26
C VAL A 117 1.68 3.16 -9.73
N ALA A 118 1.53 3.93 -10.82
CA ALA A 118 0.23 4.30 -11.37
C ALA A 118 -0.60 3.08 -11.80
N LEU A 119 0.02 2.06 -12.39
CA LEU A 119 -0.69 0.82 -12.73
C LEU A 119 -1.03 -0.01 -11.50
N CYS A 120 -0.12 -0.10 -10.52
CA CYS A 120 -0.36 -0.87 -9.30
C CYS A 120 -1.50 -0.30 -8.45
N SER A 121 -1.78 1.01 -8.51
CA SER A 121 -2.92 1.62 -7.80
C SER A 121 -4.28 1.29 -8.45
N ILE A 122 -4.32 0.97 -9.74
CA ILE A 122 -5.58 0.60 -10.41
C ILE A 122 -6.06 -0.80 -9.99
N GLY A 123 -5.13 -1.71 -9.71
CA GLY A 123 -5.46 -3.08 -9.29
C GLY A 123 -6.41 -3.13 -8.09
N PRO A 124 -6.05 -2.49 -6.97
CA PRO A 124 -6.92 -2.33 -5.80
C PRO A 124 -8.29 -1.75 -6.13
N ILE A 125 -8.34 -0.67 -6.89
CA ILE A 125 -9.61 -0.04 -7.28
C ILE A 125 -10.53 -1.05 -7.96
N ILE A 126 -10.02 -1.78 -8.95
CA ILE A 126 -10.80 -2.80 -9.66
C ILE A 126 -11.25 -3.91 -8.72
N THR A 127 -10.36 -4.42 -7.86
CA THR A 127 -10.70 -5.52 -6.95
C THR A 127 -11.72 -5.12 -5.91
N VAL A 128 -11.65 -3.90 -5.37
CA VAL A 128 -12.65 -3.40 -4.41
C VAL A 128 -13.99 -3.11 -5.10
N LEU A 129 -13.99 -2.59 -6.32
CA LEU A 129 -15.23 -2.46 -7.10
C LEU A 129 -15.88 -3.83 -7.39
N LEU A 130 -15.08 -4.85 -7.71
CA LEU A 130 -15.60 -6.22 -7.87
C LEU A 130 -16.16 -6.78 -6.56
N LEU A 131 -15.52 -6.51 -5.42
CA LEU A 131 -16.07 -6.85 -4.11
C LEU A 131 -17.40 -6.14 -3.86
N GLY A 132 -17.52 -4.85 -4.22
CA GLY A 132 -18.76 -4.09 -4.11
C GLY A 132 -19.91 -4.62 -4.97
N LEU A 133 -19.62 -5.39 -6.03
CA LEU A 133 -20.63 -6.13 -6.80
C LEU A 133 -21.10 -7.41 -6.10
N LEU A 134 -20.21 -8.06 -5.33
CA LEU A 134 -20.47 -9.32 -4.65
C LEU A 134 -21.09 -9.12 -3.25
N TYR A 135 -20.65 -8.09 -2.57
CA TYR A 135 -21.09 -7.72 -1.22
C TYR A 135 -21.98 -6.49 -1.31
N GLN A 136 -23.28 -6.68 -1.12
CA GLN A 136 -24.18 -5.54 -1.01
C GLN A 136 -24.05 -4.92 0.38
N PRO A 137 -24.00 -3.59 0.49
CA PRO A 137 -23.97 -2.94 1.79
C PRO A 137 -25.32 -3.19 2.50
N ASP A 138 -25.29 -3.96 3.57
CA ASP A 138 -26.46 -4.21 4.45
C ASP A 138 -26.79 -2.97 5.30
N GLY A 139 -26.91 -1.79 4.71
CA GLY A 139 -27.33 -0.58 5.41
C GLY A 139 -26.52 -0.22 6.68
N SER A 140 -25.38 -0.86 6.90
CA SER A 140 -24.48 -0.55 7.98
C SER A 140 -23.84 0.81 7.70
N SER A 141 -24.44 1.85 8.28
CA SER A 141 -23.89 3.19 8.24
C SER A 141 -22.48 3.17 8.86
N TYR A 142 -21.53 3.74 8.16
CA TYR A 142 -20.23 4.10 8.73
C TYR A 142 -20.48 4.82 10.06
N THR A 143 -20.06 4.22 11.15
CA THR A 143 -20.00 4.90 12.44
C THR A 143 -18.65 5.59 12.51
N PRO A 144 -18.60 6.93 12.39
CA PRO A 144 -17.34 7.64 12.52
C PRO A 144 -16.74 7.31 13.89
N VAL A 145 -15.48 6.91 13.91
CA VAL A 145 -14.73 6.75 15.15
C VAL A 145 -14.77 8.09 15.87
N SER A 146 -15.41 8.14 17.03
CA SER A 146 -15.45 9.37 17.82
C SER A 146 -14.06 9.67 18.34
N VAL A 147 -13.43 10.69 17.77
CA VAL A 147 -12.17 11.22 18.31
C VAL A 147 -12.47 11.83 19.68
N PRO A 148 -11.77 11.44 20.74
CA PRO A 148 -11.89 12.13 22.03
C PRO A 148 -11.49 13.59 21.83
N ASP A 149 -12.40 14.53 22.12
CA ASP A 149 -12.08 15.96 22.11
C ASP A 149 -10.98 16.23 23.14
N ALA A 150 -9.76 16.40 22.68
CA ALA A 150 -8.65 16.78 23.54
C ALA A 150 -8.86 18.24 23.98
N LYS A 151 -9.14 18.42 25.26
CA LYS A 151 -9.40 19.75 25.85
C LYS A 151 -8.13 20.60 25.97
N ASP A 152 -6.97 19.98 25.93
CA ASP A 152 -5.69 20.62 26.22
C ASP A 152 -4.55 19.96 25.44
N THR A 153 -3.53 20.74 25.07
CA THR A 153 -2.33 20.23 24.38
C THR A 153 -1.62 19.14 25.20
N ALA A 154 -1.71 19.22 26.53
CA ALA A 154 -1.16 18.20 27.43
C ALA A 154 -1.90 16.86 27.30
N GLU A 155 -3.22 16.89 27.14
CA GLU A 155 -4.05 15.69 26.93
C GLU A 155 -3.75 15.05 25.57
N MET A 156 -3.59 15.86 24.51
CA MET A 156 -3.19 15.43 23.20
C MET A 156 -1.80 14.76 23.19
N PHE A 157 -0.83 15.37 23.88
CA PHE A 157 0.51 14.78 24.02
C PHE A 157 0.49 13.47 24.83
N ARG A 158 -0.37 13.36 25.82
CA ARG A 158 -0.55 12.14 26.60
C ARG A 158 -1.16 11.02 25.75
N SER A 159 -2.18 11.33 24.93
CA SER A 159 -2.78 10.38 23.99
C SER A 159 -1.76 9.88 22.98
N TYR A 160 -0.95 10.79 22.43
CA TYR A 160 0.13 10.48 21.52
C TYR A 160 1.16 9.51 22.15
N THR A 161 1.64 9.83 23.36
CA THR A 161 2.63 8.98 24.06
C THR A 161 2.06 7.64 24.48
N HIS A 162 0.76 7.56 24.73
CA HIS A 162 0.08 6.31 25.08
C HIS A 162 -0.11 5.39 23.86
N ALA A 163 -0.36 5.97 22.70
CA ALA A 163 -0.52 5.23 21.44
C ALA A 163 0.81 4.75 20.85
N LEU A 164 1.93 5.45 21.08
CA LEU A 164 3.25 5.12 20.56
C LEU A 164 3.65 3.64 20.68
N PRO A 165 3.54 2.98 21.86
CA PRO A 165 3.96 1.59 22.01
C PRO A 165 3.18 0.61 21.11
N GLU A 166 1.92 0.91 20.84
CA GLU A 166 1.07 0.10 19.97
C GLU A 166 1.58 0.18 18.52
N TYR A 167 1.80 1.40 18.01
CA TYR A 167 2.34 1.61 16.67
C TYR A 167 3.77 1.09 16.53
N PHE A 168 4.60 1.13 17.57
CA PHE A 168 5.91 0.46 17.54
C PHE A 168 5.77 -1.03 17.24
N LYS A 169 4.86 -1.72 17.89
CA LYS A 169 4.62 -3.15 17.68
C LYS A 169 4.02 -3.43 16.30
N GLU A 170 3.04 -2.65 15.89
CA GLU A 170 2.34 -2.80 14.61
C GLU A 170 3.29 -2.63 13.42
N ILE A 171 4.05 -1.53 13.39
CA ILE A 171 5.04 -1.27 12.33
C ILE A 171 6.16 -2.30 12.33
N PHE A 172 6.61 -2.76 13.51
CA PHE A 172 7.59 -3.82 13.58
C PHE A 172 7.08 -5.11 12.92
N LEU A 173 5.82 -5.48 13.21
CA LEU A 173 5.20 -6.66 12.63
C LEU A 173 5.02 -6.53 11.12
N SER A 174 4.68 -5.35 10.64
CA SER A 174 4.51 -5.04 9.21
C SER A 174 5.84 -5.07 8.45
N LEU A 175 6.92 -4.57 9.05
CA LEU A 175 8.27 -4.61 8.46
C LEU A 175 8.95 -5.98 8.57
N ALA A 176 8.51 -6.83 9.51
CA ALA A 176 9.13 -8.13 9.76
C ALA A 176 9.21 -9.05 8.52
N PRO A 177 8.17 -9.17 7.66
CA PRO A 177 8.25 -9.97 6.45
C PRO A 177 9.31 -9.47 5.46
N ILE A 178 9.46 -8.15 5.33
CA ILE A 178 10.44 -7.51 4.45
C ILE A 178 11.85 -7.76 4.98
N LEU A 179 12.05 -7.58 6.29
CA LEU A 179 13.31 -7.87 6.95
C LEU A 179 13.68 -9.36 6.84
N ALA A 180 12.72 -10.25 7.07
CA ALA A 180 12.92 -11.69 6.95
C ALA A 180 13.33 -12.09 5.51
N PHE A 181 12.64 -11.54 4.51
CA PHE A 181 12.98 -11.77 3.11
C PHE A 181 14.41 -11.26 2.78
N PHE A 182 14.75 -10.06 3.25
CA PHE A 182 16.08 -9.49 3.05
C PHE A 182 17.18 -10.34 3.69
N VAL A 183 16.98 -10.77 4.94
CA VAL A 183 17.94 -11.63 5.67
C VAL A 183 18.08 -12.97 4.95
N LEU A 184 16.95 -13.60 4.54
CA LEU A 184 16.98 -14.86 3.81
C LEU A 184 17.74 -14.72 2.49
N PHE A 185 17.44 -13.66 1.72
CA PHE A 185 18.11 -13.39 0.45
C PHE A 185 19.61 -13.18 0.64
N GLN A 186 20.02 -12.43 1.67
CA GLN A 186 21.42 -12.18 1.96
C GLN A 186 22.15 -13.46 2.41
N LEU A 187 21.50 -14.32 3.20
CA LEU A 187 22.08 -15.60 3.63
C LEU A 187 22.33 -16.56 2.46
N VAL A 188 21.38 -16.59 1.51
CA VAL A 188 21.46 -17.44 0.31
C VAL A 188 22.48 -16.90 -0.69
N THR A 189 22.45 -15.61 -0.96
CA THR A 189 23.20 -15.02 -2.10
C THR A 189 24.61 -14.56 -1.66
N ARG A 190 24.77 -14.11 -0.42
CA ARG A 190 26.02 -13.58 0.18
C ARG A 190 26.77 -12.58 -0.71
N ARG A 191 26.07 -11.88 -1.63
CA ARG A 191 26.67 -10.99 -2.62
C ARG A 191 26.92 -9.57 -2.11
N MET A 192 26.25 -9.17 -1.04
CA MET A 192 26.33 -7.79 -0.54
C MET A 192 27.50 -7.64 0.44
N HIS A 193 28.23 -6.53 0.29
CA HIS A 193 29.29 -6.17 1.22
C HIS A 193 28.71 -5.69 2.57
N ARG A 194 29.48 -5.85 3.63
CA ARG A 194 29.07 -5.43 5.00
C ARG A 194 28.61 -3.98 5.05
N ARG A 195 29.21 -3.09 4.28
CA ARG A 195 28.83 -1.67 4.21
C ARG A 195 27.43 -1.47 3.63
N GLU A 196 27.09 -2.20 2.59
CA GLU A 196 25.76 -2.15 1.94
C GLU A 196 24.68 -2.68 2.86
N VAL A 197 24.92 -3.82 3.52
CA VAL A 197 24.01 -4.39 4.53
C VAL A 197 23.78 -3.40 5.67
N MET A 198 24.84 -2.76 6.18
CA MET A 198 24.73 -1.79 7.26
C MET A 198 23.95 -0.54 6.80
N SER A 199 24.21 -0.04 5.59
CA SER A 199 23.46 1.08 5.02
C SER A 199 21.97 0.77 4.90
N MET A 200 21.61 -0.45 4.47
CA MET A 200 20.21 -0.89 4.36
C MET A 200 19.55 -1.02 5.74
N LEU A 201 20.26 -1.55 6.74
CA LEU A 201 19.75 -1.65 8.10
C LEU A 201 19.52 -0.27 8.73
N PHE A 202 20.43 0.68 8.51
CA PHE A 202 20.20 2.08 8.91
C PHE A 202 19.01 2.70 8.20
N GLY A 203 18.87 2.49 6.88
CA GLY A 203 17.70 2.93 6.11
C GLY A 203 16.40 2.35 6.67
N LEU A 204 16.38 1.04 6.98
CA LEU A 204 15.23 0.38 7.59
C LEU A 204 14.89 0.96 8.97
N LEU A 205 15.91 1.25 9.79
CA LEU A 205 15.72 1.87 11.10
C LEU A 205 15.10 3.28 10.98
N TYR A 206 15.59 4.10 10.03
CA TYR A 206 15.00 5.40 9.77
C TYR A 206 13.56 5.29 9.28
N THR A 207 13.28 4.35 8.37
CA THR A 207 11.93 4.07 7.89
C THR A 207 11.02 3.65 9.04
N TYR A 208 11.47 2.75 9.89
CA TYR A 208 10.73 2.30 11.06
C TYR A 208 10.34 3.45 12.00
N ILE A 209 11.32 4.26 12.39
CA ILE A 209 11.08 5.41 13.28
C ILE A 209 10.14 6.42 12.59
N GLY A 210 10.38 6.73 11.30
CA GLY A 210 9.57 7.65 10.52
C GLY A 210 8.11 7.18 10.41
N LEU A 211 7.87 5.90 10.13
CA LEU A 211 6.52 5.33 10.05
C LEU A 211 5.80 5.34 11.38
N VAL A 212 6.48 4.99 12.47
CA VAL A 212 5.88 5.05 13.82
C VAL A 212 5.42 6.46 14.15
N LEU A 213 6.29 7.46 13.94
CA LEU A 213 5.94 8.86 14.20
C LEU A 213 4.80 9.34 13.28
N PHE A 214 4.86 8.98 12.00
CA PHE A 214 3.86 9.36 11.01
C PHE A 214 2.49 8.77 11.36
N LEU A 215 2.38 7.44 11.52
CA LEU A 215 1.11 6.77 11.80
C LEU A 215 0.54 7.17 13.17
N THR A 216 1.39 7.32 14.20
CA THR A 216 0.92 7.84 15.49
C THR A 216 0.37 9.25 15.32
N GLY A 217 1.04 10.11 14.54
CA GLY A 217 0.57 11.48 14.26
C GLY A 217 -0.74 11.52 13.50
N VAL A 218 -0.90 10.69 12.48
CA VAL A 218 -2.13 10.61 11.67
C VAL A 218 -3.28 10.06 12.50
N ASN A 219 -3.12 8.93 13.18
CA ASN A 219 -4.21 8.28 13.91
C ASN A 219 -4.62 9.02 15.21
N VAL A 220 -3.69 9.72 15.86
CA VAL A 220 -4.01 10.50 17.08
C VAL A 220 -4.41 11.93 16.76
N GLY A 221 -3.94 12.49 15.63
CA GLY A 221 -4.15 13.90 15.29
C GLY A 221 -5.24 14.17 14.26
N PHE A 222 -5.62 13.17 13.42
CA PHE A 222 -6.59 13.33 12.34
C PHE A 222 -7.83 12.43 12.47
N MET A 223 -7.80 11.42 13.31
CA MET A 223 -8.98 10.65 13.70
C MET A 223 -9.56 11.21 15.00
#